data_e9ef5aa83b8c6a494232ca9a1ab05892
#
_entry.id   e9ef5aa83b8c6a494232ca9a1ab05892
#
_cell.length_a   1.000
_cell.length_b   1.000
_cell.length_c   1.000
_cell.angle_alpha   90.00
_cell.angle_beta   90.00
_cell.angle_gamma   90.00
#
_symmetry.space_group_name_H-M   'P 1'
#
loop_
_entity.id
_entity.type
_entity.pdbx_description
1 polymer ?
#
loop_
_entity_poly.entity_id
_entity_poly.type
_entity_poly.pdbx_seq_one_letter_code
_entity_poly.pdbx_strand_id
1 'polypeptide(L)'
;MKNTVKLPQPQKDIIVKALQVYQTALRTLEDKTDDQEYTDFDITALTGMFKDSDVDVRIELDEEVHNAFVHRHGVDFPMYV
;
A
#
# COMPACT_ATOMS: atom_id res chain seq x y z
N MET A 1 -14.85 12.65 11.09
CA MET A 1 -13.92 13.49 10.30
C MET A 1 -12.80 12.61 9.77
N LYS A 2 -12.39 12.81 8.51
CA LYS A 2 -11.31 12.03 7.90
C LYS A 2 -10.04 12.85 7.80
N ASN A 3 -8.92 12.23 8.03
CA ASN A 3 -7.61 12.86 7.93
C ASN A 3 -6.88 12.31 6.69
N THR A 4 -6.36 13.20 5.87
CA THR A 4 -5.56 12.83 4.71
C THR A 4 -4.10 12.83 5.11
N VAL A 5 -3.41 11.73 4.87
CA VAL A 5 -2.00 11.58 5.21
C VAL A 5 -1.22 11.14 3.99
N LYS A 6 0.02 11.61 3.91
CA LYS A 6 0.97 11.15 2.91
C LYS A 6 1.70 9.93 3.45
N LEU A 7 1.77 8.86 2.66
CA LEU A 7 2.49 7.65 3.05
C LEU A 7 4.00 7.87 2.94
N PRO A 8 4.74 7.74 4.05
CA PRO A 8 6.20 7.77 3.99
C PRO A 8 6.74 6.55 3.21
N GLN A 9 7.95 6.67 2.68
CA GLN A 9 8.55 5.59 1.90
C GLN A 9 8.64 4.25 2.65
N PRO A 10 9.01 4.21 3.96
CA PRO A 10 9.03 2.92 4.67
C PRO A 10 7.69 2.18 4.66
N GLN A 11 6.57 2.89 4.73
CA GLN A 11 5.22 2.28 4.67
C GLN A 11 4.86 1.86 3.25
N LYS A 12 5.28 2.63 2.26
CA LYS A 12 5.14 2.23 0.85
C LYS A 12 5.91 0.93 0.59
N ASP A 13 7.09 0.80 1.17
CA ASP A 13 7.92 -0.41 1.03
C ASP A 13 7.24 -1.65 1.63
N ILE A 14 6.53 -1.49 2.74
CA ILE A 14 5.72 -2.58 3.32
C ILE A 14 4.64 -3.03 2.34
N ILE A 15 3.97 -2.08 1.70
CA ILE A 15 2.95 -2.39 0.69
C ILE A 15 3.56 -3.11 -0.51
N VAL A 16 4.72 -2.65 -0.98
CA VAL A 16 5.46 -3.30 -2.07
C VAL A 16 5.76 -4.76 -1.71
N LYS A 17 6.22 -4.99 -0.50
CA LYS A 17 6.53 -6.35 -0.03
C LYS A 17 5.28 -7.24 -0.03
N ALA A 18 4.17 -6.72 0.48
CA ALA A 18 2.90 -7.45 0.50
C ALA A 18 2.42 -7.77 -0.92
N LEU A 19 2.52 -6.80 -1.84
CA LEU A 19 2.15 -7.01 -3.24
C LEU A 19 3.03 -8.06 -3.91
N GLN A 20 4.33 -8.06 -3.64
CA GLN A 20 5.25 -9.05 -4.18
C GLN A 20 4.94 -10.47 -3.68
N VAL A 21 4.59 -10.61 -2.41
CA VAL A 21 4.18 -11.90 -1.83
C VAL A 21 2.93 -12.40 -2.51
N TYR A 22 1.94 -11.54 -2.69
CA TYR A 22 0.70 -11.90 -3.36
C TYR A 22 0.94 -12.27 -4.82
N GLN A 23 1.75 -11.49 -5.54
CA GLN A 23 2.09 -11.76 -6.94
C GLN A 23 2.78 -13.12 -7.10
N THR A 24 3.71 -13.45 -6.19
CA THR A 24 4.36 -14.75 -6.20
C THR A 24 3.36 -15.87 -6.00
N ALA A 25 2.43 -15.71 -5.06
CA ALA A 25 1.37 -16.69 -4.83
C ALA A 25 0.50 -16.90 -6.07
N LEU A 26 0.12 -15.81 -6.75
CA LEU A 26 -0.66 -15.89 -7.99
C LEU A 26 0.11 -16.63 -9.09
N ARG A 27 1.40 -16.38 -9.22
CA ARG A 27 2.25 -16.98 -10.27
C ARG A 27 2.53 -18.46 -10.04
N THR A 28 2.30 -18.98 -8.83
CA THR A 28 2.46 -20.40 -8.53
C THR A 28 1.22 -21.22 -8.84
N LEU A 29 0.10 -20.59 -9.17
CA LEU A 29 -1.14 -21.28 -9.52
C LEU A 29 -0.99 -21.95 -10.89
N GLU A 30 -1.39 -23.20 -10.98
CA GLU A 30 -1.33 -23.98 -12.24
C GLU A 30 -2.36 -23.47 -13.25
N ASP A 31 -3.58 -23.26 -12.79
CA ASP A 31 -4.69 -22.81 -13.63
C ASP A 31 -5.14 -21.42 -13.19
N LYS A 32 -4.70 -20.39 -13.91
CA LYS A 32 -5.10 -19.02 -13.62
C LYS A 32 -6.34 -18.64 -14.40
N THR A 33 -7.26 -17.97 -13.72
CA THR A 33 -8.39 -17.32 -14.40
C THR A 33 -7.92 -16.02 -15.07
N ASP A 34 -8.70 -15.50 -16.02
CA ASP A 34 -8.40 -14.21 -16.64
C ASP A 34 -8.32 -13.09 -15.61
N ASP A 35 -9.20 -13.11 -14.60
CA ASP A 35 -9.18 -12.13 -13.52
C ASP A 35 -7.86 -12.18 -12.73
N GLN A 36 -7.32 -13.36 -12.51
CA GLN A 36 -6.03 -13.50 -11.80
C GLN A 36 -4.87 -12.99 -12.64
N GLU A 37 -4.91 -13.14 -13.95
CA GLU A 37 -3.91 -12.57 -14.84
C GLU A 37 -3.97 -11.04 -14.85
N TYR A 38 -5.16 -10.46 -14.91
CA TYR A 38 -5.34 -9.01 -14.80
C TYR A 38 -4.86 -8.49 -13.45
N THR A 39 -5.12 -9.24 -12.38
CA THR A 39 -4.62 -8.87 -11.04
C THR A 39 -3.09 -8.84 -11.01
N ASP A 40 -2.42 -9.79 -11.67
CA ASP A 40 -0.95 -9.79 -11.76
C ASP A 40 -0.44 -8.51 -12.44
N PHE A 41 -1.06 -8.09 -13.54
CA PHE A 41 -0.71 -6.83 -14.20
C PHE A 41 -0.93 -5.62 -13.29
N ASP A 42 -2.05 -5.59 -12.59
CA ASP A 42 -2.37 -4.51 -11.67
C ASP A 42 -1.34 -4.43 -10.53
N ILE A 43 -0.91 -5.58 -10.02
CA ILE A 43 0.12 -5.63 -8.97
C ILE A 43 1.43 -5.05 -9.49
N THR A 44 1.82 -5.36 -10.72
CA THR A 44 3.04 -4.81 -11.32
C THR A 44 2.98 -3.29 -11.40
N ALA A 45 1.84 -2.76 -11.86
CA ALA A 45 1.65 -1.31 -11.94
C ALA A 45 1.67 -0.64 -10.57
N LEU A 46 0.96 -1.22 -9.60
CA LEU A 46 0.93 -0.70 -8.23
C LEU A 46 2.30 -0.75 -7.57
N THR A 47 3.04 -1.83 -7.77
CA THR A 47 4.40 -1.96 -7.25
C THR A 47 5.29 -0.84 -7.76
N GLY A 48 5.20 -0.52 -9.05
CA GLY A 48 5.95 0.59 -9.64
C GLY A 48 5.63 1.92 -8.97
N MET A 49 4.34 2.20 -8.76
CA MET A 49 3.91 3.43 -8.08
C MET A 49 4.43 3.53 -6.65
N PHE A 50 4.35 2.45 -5.89
CA PHE A 50 4.76 2.46 -4.49
C PHE A 50 6.27 2.44 -4.31
N LYS A 51 7.03 1.93 -5.27
CA LYS A 51 8.50 1.99 -5.25
C LYS A 51 9.05 3.37 -5.57
N ASP A 52 8.33 4.14 -6.38
CA ASP A 52 8.80 5.44 -6.85
C ASP A 52 8.67 6.49 -5.75
N SER A 53 9.80 6.99 -5.27
CA SER A 53 9.83 8.02 -4.22
C SER A 53 9.27 9.36 -4.68
N ASP A 54 9.20 9.60 -5.99
CA ASP A 54 8.65 10.83 -6.55
C ASP A 54 7.12 10.79 -6.65
N VAL A 55 6.51 9.62 -6.48
CA VAL A 55 5.06 9.47 -6.48
C VAL A 55 4.53 9.61 -5.06
N ASP A 56 3.70 10.62 -4.84
CA ASP A 56 3.02 10.83 -3.57
C ASP A 56 1.79 9.94 -3.49
N VAL A 57 1.74 9.09 -2.47
CA VAL A 57 0.55 8.30 -2.17
C VAL A 57 -0.10 8.88 -0.94
N ARG A 58 -1.36 9.29 -1.08
CA ARG A 58 -2.14 9.91 -0.01
C ARG A 58 -3.35 9.04 0.30
N ILE A 59 -3.61 8.86 1.58
CA ILE A 59 -4.76 8.09 2.03
C ILE A 59 -5.59 8.91 3.00
N GLU A 60 -6.89 8.66 3.00
CA GLU A 60 -7.80 9.22 3.98
C GLU A 60 -8.03 8.19 5.08
N LEU A 61 -7.84 8.63 6.31
CA LEU A 61 -8.06 7.79 7.48
C LEU A 61 -9.24 8.33 8.28
N ASP A 62 -10.13 7.44 8.71
CA ASP A 62 -11.12 7.78 9.70
C ASP A 62 -10.43 8.19 11.00
N GLU A 63 -11.07 9.06 11.76
CA GLU A 63 -10.49 9.57 13.00
C GLU A 63 -10.05 8.46 13.94
N GLU A 64 -10.86 7.42 14.08
CA GLU A 64 -10.54 6.27 14.92
C GLU A 64 -9.25 5.57 14.48
N VAL A 65 -9.14 5.31 13.19
CA VAL A 65 -7.97 4.65 12.61
C VAL A 65 -6.73 5.54 12.74
N HIS A 66 -6.89 6.83 12.46
CA HIS A 66 -5.82 7.81 12.61
C HIS A 66 -5.31 7.85 14.05
N ASN A 67 -6.20 7.92 15.03
CA ASN A 67 -5.84 7.96 16.44
C ASN A 67 -5.13 6.68 16.86
N ALA A 68 -5.52 5.52 16.34
CA ALA A 68 -4.84 4.26 16.60
C ALA A 68 -3.39 4.27 16.09
N PHE A 69 -3.15 4.82 14.89
CA PHE A 69 -1.81 4.98 14.35
C PHE A 69 -0.95 5.93 15.18
N VAL A 70 -1.50 7.08 15.55
CA VAL A 70 -0.80 8.06 16.38
C VAL A 70 -0.43 7.45 17.72
N HIS A 71 -1.36 6.73 18.36
CA HIS A 71 -1.10 6.07 19.64
C HIS A 71 0.03 5.05 19.54
N ARG A 72 0.09 4.29 18.46
CA ARG A 72 1.06 3.22 18.27
C ARG A 72 2.45 3.74 17.84
N HIS A 73 2.49 4.75 16.98
CA HIS A 73 3.72 5.19 16.32
C HIS A 73 4.21 6.57 16.73
N GLY A 74 3.42 7.28 17.53
CA GLY A 74 3.71 8.65 17.93
C GLY A 74 3.04 9.68 17.04
N VAL A 75 3.22 10.95 17.40
CA VAL A 75 2.46 12.07 16.81
C VAL A 75 2.84 12.36 15.35
N ASP A 76 4.04 11.98 14.94
CA ASP A 76 4.55 12.28 13.60
C ASP A 76 4.27 11.18 12.58
N PHE A 77 3.56 10.13 12.98
CA PHE A 77 3.29 9.01 12.10
C PHE A 77 1.79 8.66 12.08
N PRO A 78 1.19 8.47 10.89
CA PRO A 78 1.72 8.86 9.58
C PRO A 78 1.76 10.38 9.43
N MET A 79 2.65 10.88 8.55
CA MET A 79 2.81 12.31 8.38
C MET A 79 1.58 12.94 7.71
N TYR A 80 1.15 14.07 8.24
CA TYR A 80 0.07 14.84 7.62
C TYR A 80 0.56 15.57 6.38
N VAL A 81 -0.36 15.72 5.46
CA VAL A 81 -0.11 16.44 4.21
C VAL A 81 -0.57 17.88 4.32
#